data_d29b3a9c6bb498b753a25e325b372a96
#
_entry.id   d29b3a9c6bb498b753a25e325b372a96
#
_cell.length_a   1.000
_cell.length_b   1.000
_cell.length_c   1.000
_cell.angle_alpha   90.00
_cell.angle_beta   90.00
_cell.angle_gamma   90.00
#
_symmetry.space_group_name_H-M   'P 1'
#
loop_
_entity.id
_entity.type
_entity.pdbx_description
1 polymer ?
#
loop_
_entity_poly.entity_id
_entity_poly.type
_entity_poly.pdbx_seq_one_letter_code
_entity_poly.pdbx_strand_id
1 'polypeptide(L)'
;MNGRNVKAISPLFDITVRRVGIVARDYNVRFPNGYRDFSHSLPDVLTLLDEKGCDTALFSLYSIIPRQGYDLLPTLPNFANLKMIGVEEFKDGRRGRKAGDYVVYYRAPDGWEEYRFKQAFGRVNWQAQRGYLENFAQKRIPERVFGSCCILVCGETNGVKYDKIGNKNICDPCGVRAAIPPHVEVILNPVHDKMSRFEMIMKRRFLSEGGRYVISVWNKGKRDCNGRCKDGFGLPWTVFQNGAAVPVERLPNDLGVEIGILNAN
;
A
#
# COMPACT_ATOMS: atom_id res chain seq x y z
N MET A 1 -5.85 30.69 13.10
CA MET A 1 -6.74 29.53 12.86
C MET A 1 -7.07 29.51 11.37
N ASN A 2 -6.24 28.86 10.57
CA ASN A 2 -6.49 28.74 9.12
C ASN A 2 -7.18 27.40 8.87
N GLY A 3 -8.51 27.45 8.73
CA GLY A 3 -9.29 26.33 8.24
C GLY A 3 -8.88 26.00 6.82
N ARG A 4 -8.08 24.95 6.64
CA ARG A 4 -7.90 24.35 5.32
C ARG A 4 -9.24 23.72 4.93
N ASN A 5 -9.91 24.32 3.95
CA ASN A 5 -11.04 23.71 3.27
C ASN A 5 -10.63 22.34 2.75
N VAL A 6 -11.10 21.29 3.41
CA VAL A 6 -11.10 19.94 2.85
C VAL A 6 -12.10 19.99 1.69
N LYS A 7 -11.62 20.22 0.47
CA LYS A 7 -12.41 20.00 -0.72
C LYS A 7 -12.86 18.54 -0.67
N ALA A 8 -14.17 18.32 -0.67
CA ALA A 8 -14.75 17.01 -0.93
C ALA A 8 -14.15 16.51 -2.25
N ILE A 9 -13.44 15.40 -2.19
CA ILE A 9 -12.78 14.80 -3.36
C ILE A 9 -13.92 14.31 -4.26
N SER A 10 -14.22 15.10 -5.27
CA SER A 10 -15.03 14.68 -6.41
C SER A 10 -14.25 13.58 -7.15
N PRO A 11 -14.87 12.58 -7.79
CA PRO A 11 -14.21 11.50 -8.50
C PRO A 11 -13.57 11.99 -9.81
N LEU A 12 -12.58 12.88 -9.71
CA LEU A 12 -11.93 13.53 -10.85
C LEU A 12 -10.58 12.93 -11.24
N PHE A 13 -10.20 11.81 -10.60
CA PHE A 13 -8.98 11.15 -11.00
C PHE A 13 -9.31 10.05 -12.00
N ASP A 14 -9.08 10.34 -13.28
CA ASP A 14 -9.15 9.35 -14.37
C ASP A 14 -7.88 8.48 -14.36
N ILE A 15 -7.60 7.88 -13.20
CA ILE A 15 -6.51 6.94 -13.04
C ILE A 15 -7.08 5.53 -13.17
N THR A 16 -6.87 4.92 -14.32
CA THR A 16 -7.14 3.49 -14.51
C THR A 16 -5.86 2.71 -14.23
N VAL A 17 -5.88 1.93 -13.16
CA VAL A 17 -4.72 1.08 -12.79
C VAL A 17 -4.76 -0.19 -13.61
N ARG A 18 -3.76 -0.39 -14.46
CA ARG A 18 -3.63 -1.57 -15.35
C ARG A 18 -2.34 -2.33 -15.13
N ARG A 19 -1.26 -1.64 -14.82
CA ARG A 19 0.05 -2.27 -14.64
C ARG A 19 0.75 -1.71 -13.42
N VAL A 20 0.87 -2.55 -12.37
CA VAL A 20 1.38 -2.15 -11.07
C VAL A 20 2.80 -2.64 -10.88
N GLY A 21 3.73 -1.72 -10.63
CA GLY A 21 5.04 -2.01 -10.08
C GLY A 21 4.96 -2.16 -8.57
N ILE A 22 5.29 -3.33 -8.05
CA ILE A 22 5.25 -3.66 -6.62
C ILE A 22 6.68 -3.65 -6.11
N VAL A 23 6.98 -2.77 -5.16
CA VAL A 23 8.35 -2.53 -4.70
C VAL A 23 8.51 -2.83 -3.21
N ALA A 24 9.46 -3.68 -2.88
CA ALA A 24 9.78 -4.03 -1.51
C ALA A 24 11.29 -3.95 -1.25
N ARG A 25 11.67 -3.61 -0.03
CA ARG A 25 13.06 -3.60 0.38
C ARG A 25 13.41 -4.90 1.09
N ASP A 26 14.65 -5.36 0.88
CA ASP A 26 15.25 -6.37 1.76
C ASP A 26 16.08 -5.68 2.85
N TYR A 27 15.72 -5.87 4.11
CA TYR A 27 16.45 -5.32 5.24
C TYR A 27 17.88 -5.87 5.41
N ASN A 28 18.21 -6.97 4.73
CA ASN A 28 19.57 -7.53 4.72
C ASN A 28 20.48 -6.84 3.71
N VAL A 29 19.92 -6.14 2.74
CA VAL A 29 20.69 -5.32 1.78
C VAL A 29 21.05 -4.00 2.46
N ARG A 30 22.34 -3.70 2.50
CA ARG A 30 22.85 -2.41 2.95
C ARG A 30 23.00 -1.50 1.74
N PHE A 31 22.25 -0.43 1.72
CA PHE A 31 22.44 0.59 0.71
C PHE A 31 23.76 1.34 0.92
N PRO A 32 24.42 1.81 -0.16
CA PRO A 32 25.52 2.74 -0.06
C PRO A 32 25.13 3.92 0.86
N ASN A 33 26.10 4.49 1.59
CA ASN A 33 25.88 5.61 2.51
C ASN A 33 24.96 5.35 3.71
N GLY A 34 24.66 4.10 4.04
CA GLY A 34 23.88 3.73 5.23
C GLY A 34 22.40 4.11 5.20
N TYR A 35 21.85 4.38 4.03
CA TYR A 35 20.42 4.63 3.87
C TYR A 35 19.59 3.43 4.35
N ARG A 36 18.49 3.72 5.06
CA ARG A 36 17.57 2.73 5.62
C ARG A 36 16.17 2.77 5.01
N ASP A 37 16.03 3.55 3.96
CA ASP A 37 14.78 3.80 3.24
C ASP A 37 15.01 3.74 1.72
N PHE A 38 13.96 3.95 0.93
CA PHE A 38 14.05 3.97 -0.52
C PHE A 38 14.60 5.26 -1.10
N SER A 39 14.79 6.33 -0.33
CA SER A 39 15.16 7.66 -0.88
C SER A 39 16.39 7.62 -1.78
N HIS A 40 17.32 6.69 -1.53
CA HIS A 40 18.51 6.52 -2.36
C HIS A 40 18.22 5.95 -3.77
N SER A 41 17.36 4.93 -3.86
CA SER A 41 17.08 4.20 -5.11
C SER A 41 15.76 4.62 -5.75
N LEU A 42 15.00 5.51 -5.11
CA LEU A 42 13.64 5.84 -5.55
C LEU A 42 13.59 6.40 -6.99
N PRO A 43 14.46 7.35 -7.41
CA PRO A 43 14.43 7.86 -8.78
C PRO A 43 14.67 6.74 -9.81
N ASP A 44 15.67 5.90 -9.58
CA ASP A 44 16.02 4.81 -10.50
C ASP A 44 14.93 3.74 -10.57
N VAL A 45 14.32 3.40 -9.41
CA VAL A 45 13.18 2.48 -9.36
C VAL A 45 11.99 3.04 -10.13
N LEU A 46 11.65 4.32 -9.97
CA LEU A 46 10.54 4.93 -10.68
C LEU A 46 10.81 4.98 -12.20
N THR A 47 12.02 5.33 -12.61
CA THR A 47 12.43 5.30 -14.03
C THR A 47 12.29 3.90 -14.61
N LEU A 48 12.80 2.88 -13.92
CA LEU A 48 12.69 1.49 -14.36
C LEU A 48 11.22 1.05 -14.47
N LEU A 49 10.36 1.41 -13.52
CA LEU A 49 8.94 1.07 -13.59
C LEU A 49 8.22 1.79 -14.74
N ASP A 50 8.56 3.05 -15.00
CA ASP A 50 8.04 3.80 -16.14
C ASP A 50 8.45 3.16 -17.48
N GLU A 51 9.74 2.79 -17.65
CA GLU A 51 10.25 2.07 -18.81
C GLU A 51 9.57 0.71 -19.02
N LYS A 52 9.14 0.06 -17.93
CA LYS A 52 8.36 -1.18 -17.98
C LYS A 52 6.87 -0.94 -18.23
N GLY A 53 6.45 0.29 -18.45
CA GLY A 53 5.07 0.65 -18.76
C GLY A 53 4.13 0.54 -17.56
N CYS A 54 4.64 0.60 -16.32
CA CYS A 54 3.79 0.64 -15.15
C CYS A 54 3.09 2.00 -15.06
N ASP A 55 1.79 1.99 -14.79
CA ASP A 55 1.02 3.20 -14.49
C ASP A 55 1.01 3.53 -12.99
N THR A 56 1.28 2.54 -12.17
CA THR A 56 1.23 2.64 -10.71
C THR A 56 2.47 2.02 -10.07
N ALA A 57 3.09 2.75 -9.15
CA ALA A 57 4.17 2.26 -8.29
C ALA A 57 3.69 2.12 -6.83
N LEU A 58 3.64 0.89 -6.32
CA LEU A 58 3.25 0.58 -4.95
C LEU A 58 4.47 0.17 -4.15
N PHE A 59 4.90 1.00 -3.22
CA PHE A 59 5.98 0.71 -2.29
C PHE A 59 5.45 0.07 -0.99
N SER A 60 6.24 -0.85 -0.43
CA SER A 60 6.02 -1.32 0.95
C SER A 60 6.13 -0.16 1.94
N LEU A 61 5.49 -0.29 3.10
CA LEU A 61 5.58 0.75 4.15
C LEU A 61 7.02 0.91 4.70
N TYR A 62 7.26 1.97 5.45
CA TYR A 62 8.59 2.48 5.81
C TYR A 62 9.40 2.83 4.56
N SER A 63 8.77 3.59 3.65
CA SER A 63 9.35 3.89 2.34
C SER A 63 10.38 4.99 2.41
N ILE A 64 10.06 6.14 2.97
CA ILE A 64 10.88 7.35 2.93
C ILE A 64 11.03 7.95 4.33
N ILE A 65 12.26 8.34 4.69
CA ILE A 65 12.52 9.14 5.88
C ILE A 65 12.54 10.61 5.46
N PRO A 66 11.56 11.42 5.86
CA PRO A 66 11.55 12.84 5.55
C PRO A 66 12.81 13.51 6.13
N ARG A 67 13.52 14.23 5.29
CA ARG A 67 14.71 15.01 5.66
C ARG A 67 14.40 16.49 5.46
N GLN A 68 15.05 17.35 6.23
CA GLN A 68 14.92 18.78 6.04
C GLN A 68 15.33 19.15 4.60
N GLY A 69 14.44 19.83 3.88
CA GLY A 69 14.64 20.21 2.48
C GLY A 69 14.44 19.09 1.44
N TYR A 70 14.04 17.87 1.86
CA TYR A 70 13.66 16.82 0.92
C TYR A 70 12.15 16.88 0.68
N ASP A 71 11.78 17.25 -0.52
CA ASP A 71 10.42 17.16 -1.04
C ASP A 71 10.48 16.35 -2.34
N LEU A 72 9.75 15.26 -2.39
CA LEU A 72 9.75 14.39 -3.57
C LEU A 72 8.96 15.01 -4.73
N LEU A 73 7.89 15.73 -4.42
CA LEU A 73 6.97 16.25 -5.42
C LEU A 73 7.65 17.08 -6.52
N PRO A 74 8.50 18.09 -6.20
CA PRO A 74 9.17 18.89 -7.23
C PRO A 74 10.22 18.11 -8.03
N THR A 75 10.66 16.95 -7.53
CA THR A 75 11.70 16.13 -8.18
C THR A 75 11.13 15.08 -9.11
N LEU A 76 9.82 14.86 -9.10
CA LEU A 76 9.18 13.87 -9.96
C LEU A 76 9.24 14.33 -11.43
N PRO A 77 9.86 13.55 -12.30
CA PRO A 77 9.90 13.87 -13.72
C PRO A 77 8.54 13.64 -14.39
N ASN A 78 8.45 14.07 -15.60
CA ASN A 78 7.30 13.86 -16.45
C ASN A 78 7.33 12.43 -17.03
N PHE A 79 7.02 11.42 -16.22
CA PHE A 79 7.00 10.03 -16.66
C PHE A 79 6.03 9.81 -17.83
N ALA A 80 6.35 8.87 -18.71
CA ALA A 80 5.52 8.53 -19.87
C ALA A 80 4.29 7.70 -19.46
N ASN A 81 4.47 6.78 -18.52
CA ASN A 81 3.49 5.78 -18.13
C ASN A 81 3.01 5.95 -16.68
N LEU A 82 3.92 6.22 -15.74
CA LEU A 82 3.58 6.37 -14.32
C LEU A 82 2.60 7.53 -14.09
N LYS A 83 1.50 7.22 -13.43
CA LYS A 83 0.43 8.15 -13.06
C LYS A 83 0.17 8.21 -11.56
N MET A 84 0.59 7.18 -10.82
CA MET A 84 0.40 7.11 -9.38
C MET A 84 1.58 6.44 -8.68
N ILE A 85 2.01 7.03 -7.55
CA ILE A 85 3.09 6.53 -6.72
C ILE A 85 2.63 6.55 -5.26
N GLY A 86 2.63 5.40 -4.59
CA GLY A 86 2.23 5.29 -3.18
C GLY A 86 3.42 4.95 -2.28
N VAL A 87 3.73 5.83 -1.32
CA VAL A 87 4.83 5.69 -0.37
C VAL A 87 4.39 6.04 1.05
N GLU A 88 5.08 5.55 2.06
CA GLU A 88 4.93 6.02 3.45
C GLU A 88 6.14 6.84 3.87
N GLU A 89 5.91 8.03 4.36
CA GLU A 89 6.88 8.77 5.14
C GLU A 89 6.93 8.22 6.56
N PHE A 90 8.12 7.96 7.10
CA PHE A 90 8.25 7.40 8.45
C PHE A 90 9.39 8.04 9.23
N LYS A 91 9.40 7.83 10.55
CA LYS A 91 10.50 8.27 11.41
C LYS A 91 11.28 7.06 11.91
N ASP A 92 12.60 7.08 11.68
CA ASP A 92 13.51 6.06 12.23
C ASP A 92 14.24 6.67 13.43
N GLY A 93 13.98 6.16 14.61
CA GLY A 93 14.51 6.69 15.86
C GLY A 93 15.09 5.59 16.75
N ARG A 94 15.76 5.97 17.84
CA ARG A 94 16.37 5.03 18.81
C ARG A 94 15.41 3.98 19.35
N ARG A 95 14.10 4.28 19.41
CA ARG A 95 13.04 3.37 19.87
C ARG A 95 12.39 2.55 18.74
N GLY A 96 12.98 2.58 17.53
CA GLY A 96 12.48 1.91 16.34
C GLY A 96 11.68 2.83 15.41
N ARG A 97 11.15 2.22 14.35
CA ARG A 97 10.41 2.93 13.30
C ARG A 97 9.01 3.28 13.75
N LYS A 98 8.60 4.50 13.44
CA LYS A 98 7.22 4.98 13.64
C LYS A 98 6.61 5.30 12.30
N ALA A 99 5.44 4.72 12.03
CA ALA A 99 4.60 5.06 10.89
C ALA A 99 4.32 6.57 10.85
N GLY A 100 4.31 7.10 9.66
CA GLY A 100 3.99 8.50 9.39
C GLY A 100 2.79 8.65 8.49
N ASP A 101 2.85 9.58 7.57
CA ASP A 101 1.81 9.80 6.59
C ASP A 101 2.03 8.86 5.39
N TYR A 102 0.95 8.26 4.90
CA TYR A 102 0.95 7.64 3.60
C TYR A 102 0.68 8.72 2.57
N VAL A 103 1.55 8.81 1.57
CA VAL A 103 1.52 9.83 0.53
C VAL A 103 1.25 9.17 -0.79
N VAL A 104 0.27 9.66 -1.50
CA VAL A 104 -0.03 9.29 -2.88
C VAL A 104 0.30 10.48 -3.76
N TYR A 105 1.33 10.34 -4.58
CA TYR A 105 1.59 11.26 -5.67
C TYR A 105 0.82 10.78 -6.89
N TYR A 106 0.11 11.68 -7.55
CA TYR A 106 -0.70 11.34 -8.70
C TYR A 106 -0.60 12.40 -9.78
N ARG A 107 -0.79 11.97 -11.03
CA ARG A 107 -0.72 12.83 -12.18
C ARG A 107 -2.03 13.56 -12.38
N ALA A 108 -2.02 14.87 -12.19
CA ALA A 108 -3.09 15.78 -12.53
C ALA A 108 -2.81 16.46 -13.89
N PRO A 109 -3.79 17.16 -14.52
CA PRO A 109 -3.59 17.86 -15.79
C PRO A 109 -2.40 18.84 -15.77
N ASP A 110 -2.21 19.53 -14.64
CA ASP A 110 -1.18 20.57 -14.47
C ASP A 110 0.16 20.03 -13.91
N GLY A 111 0.30 18.73 -13.70
CA GLY A 111 1.52 18.12 -13.17
C GLY A 111 1.26 17.10 -12.08
N TRP A 112 2.25 16.89 -11.24
CA TRP A 112 2.12 15.99 -10.10
C TRP A 112 1.49 16.72 -8.92
N GLU A 113 0.53 16.04 -8.25
CA GLU A 113 -0.07 16.46 -6.99
C GLU A 113 0.12 15.40 -5.93
N GLU A 114 -0.10 15.74 -4.66
CA GLU A 114 -0.02 14.79 -3.56
C GLU A 114 -1.29 14.78 -2.71
N TYR A 115 -1.61 13.60 -2.21
CA TYR A 115 -2.63 13.40 -1.20
C TYR A 115 -2.04 12.64 -0.01
N ARG A 116 -2.26 13.15 1.21
CA ARG A 116 -1.66 12.61 2.43
C ARG A 116 -2.74 12.13 3.39
N PHE A 117 -2.53 10.95 3.96
CA PHE A 117 -3.38 10.44 5.03
C PHE A 117 -2.61 9.49 5.96
N LYS A 118 -3.20 9.23 7.14
CA LYS A 118 -2.65 8.29 8.11
C LYS A 118 -3.40 6.97 8.08
N GLN A 119 -2.69 5.90 8.42
CA GLN A 119 -3.35 4.64 8.76
C GLN A 119 -4.38 4.88 9.87
N ALA A 120 -5.63 4.48 9.64
CA ALA A 120 -6.71 4.71 10.59
C ALA A 120 -6.61 3.78 11.81
N PHE A 121 -6.29 2.49 11.59
CA PHE A 121 -6.14 1.51 12.65
C PHE A 121 -5.25 0.33 12.23
N GLY A 122 -4.66 -0.34 13.22
CA GLY A 122 -3.91 -1.59 13.01
C GLY A 122 -4.68 -2.79 13.52
N ARG A 123 -4.71 -2.97 14.84
CA ARG A 123 -5.53 -3.98 15.52
C ARG A 123 -6.93 -3.44 15.77
N VAL A 124 -7.92 -4.33 15.72
CA VAL A 124 -9.32 -3.97 15.91
C VAL A 124 -9.91 -4.75 17.07
N ASN A 125 -10.52 -4.03 18.01
CA ASN A 125 -11.48 -4.58 18.98
C ASN A 125 -12.88 -4.29 18.44
N TRP A 126 -13.51 -5.30 17.86
CA TRP A 126 -14.81 -5.17 17.19
C TRP A 126 -15.95 -4.68 18.09
N GLN A 127 -15.95 -5.05 19.36
CA GLN A 127 -16.99 -4.63 20.28
C GLN A 127 -16.84 -3.16 20.65
N ALA A 128 -15.61 -2.75 21.00
CA ALA A 128 -15.33 -1.39 21.46
C ALA A 128 -15.25 -0.36 20.33
N GLN A 129 -14.95 -0.79 19.09
CA GLN A 129 -14.62 0.10 17.98
C GLN A 129 -15.63 0.06 16.82
N ARG A 130 -16.80 -0.54 17.00
CA ARG A 130 -17.79 -0.68 15.92
C ARG A 130 -18.11 0.65 15.25
N GLY A 131 -18.52 1.67 15.99
CA GLY A 131 -18.86 2.97 15.43
C GLY A 131 -17.69 3.65 14.70
N TYR A 132 -16.46 3.46 15.20
CA TYR A 132 -15.26 3.93 14.51
C TYR A 132 -15.04 3.24 13.16
N LEU A 133 -15.27 1.92 13.09
CA LEU A 133 -15.13 1.14 11.86
C LEU A 133 -16.24 1.47 10.85
N GLU A 134 -17.46 1.70 11.31
CA GLU A 134 -18.58 2.17 10.47
C GLU A 134 -18.27 3.57 9.89
N ASN A 135 -17.75 4.48 10.72
CA ASN A 135 -17.31 5.80 10.25
C ASN A 135 -16.14 5.70 9.26
N PHE A 136 -15.19 4.78 9.50
CA PHE A 136 -14.10 4.52 8.55
C PHE A 136 -14.66 4.06 7.20
N ALA A 137 -15.57 3.09 7.19
CA ALA A 137 -16.20 2.59 5.98
C ALA A 137 -16.93 3.71 5.22
N GLN A 138 -17.76 4.49 5.93
CA GLN A 138 -18.63 5.48 5.30
C GLN A 138 -17.89 6.75 4.86
N LYS A 139 -16.87 7.19 5.59
CA LYS A 139 -16.22 8.49 5.34
C LYS A 139 -14.79 8.38 4.83
N ARG A 140 -14.00 7.41 5.35
CA ARG A 140 -12.59 7.35 5.03
C ARG A 140 -12.28 6.53 3.78
N ILE A 141 -13.01 5.46 3.51
CA ILE A 141 -12.81 4.66 2.29
C ILE A 141 -13.05 5.51 1.03
N PRO A 142 -14.15 6.30 0.91
CA PRO A 142 -14.33 7.18 -0.24
C PRO A 142 -13.19 8.17 -0.46
N GLU A 143 -12.56 8.69 0.61
CA GLU A 143 -11.41 9.60 0.52
C GLU A 143 -10.12 8.90 0.02
N ARG A 144 -10.11 7.59 -0.12
CA ARG A 144 -8.96 6.77 -0.52
C ARG A 144 -9.13 6.08 -1.86
N VAL A 145 -10.10 6.52 -2.62
CA VAL A 145 -10.37 6.03 -3.98
C VAL A 145 -9.71 6.98 -4.99
N PHE A 146 -8.84 6.42 -5.81
CA PHE A 146 -8.12 7.10 -6.87
C PHE A 146 -8.44 6.40 -8.19
N GLY A 147 -9.40 6.92 -8.94
CA GLY A 147 -9.88 6.27 -10.16
C GLY A 147 -10.31 4.83 -9.91
N SER A 148 -9.71 3.86 -10.59
CA SER A 148 -10.04 2.44 -10.44
C SER A 148 -9.38 1.76 -9.24
N CYS A 149 -8.70 2.48 -8.35
CA CYS A 149 -8.09 1.86 -7.17
C CYS A 149 -8.54 2.46 -5.83
N CYS A 150 -8.43 1.64 -4.77
CA CYS A 150 -8.62 2.03 -3.38
C CYS A 150 -7.40 1.62 -2.56
N ILE A 151 -6.99 2.47 -1.62
CA ILE A 151 -5.81 2.21 -0.78
C ILE A 151 -6.23 1.87 0.65
N LEU A 152 -5.87 0.68 1.11
CA LEU A 152 -6.06 0.22 2.49
C LEU A 152 -4.70 -0.02 3.14
N VAL A 153 -4.25 0.88 4.01
CA VAL A 153 -2.91 0.81 4.61
C VAL A 153 -2.85 -0.22 5.73
N CYS A 154 -1.91 -1.16 5.63
CA CYS A 154 -1.54 -2.12 6.65
C CYS A 154 -2.73 -2.84 7.30
N GLY A 155 -2.96 -2.59 8.59
CA GLY A 155 -4.02 -3.23 9.38
C GLY A 155 -5.45 -2.79 9.06
N GLU A 156 -5.67 -1.87 8.13
CA GLU A 156 -7.03 -1.44 7.75
C GLU A 156 -7.85 -2.55 7.10
N THR A 157 -7.18 -3.57 6.54
CA THR A 157 -7.85 -4.83 6.15
C THR A 157 -8.46 -5.58 7.34
N ASN A 158 -8.11 -5.23 8.60
CA ASN A 158 -8.79 -5.73 9.79
C ASN A 158 -10.19 -5.13 10.00
N GLY A 159 -10.58 -4.15 9.21
CA GLY A 159 -11.97 -3.72 9.09
C GLY A 159 -12.91 -4.84 8.65
N VAL A 160 -12.40 -5.89 8.01
CA VAL A 160 -13.10 -7.16 7.78
C VAL A 160 -12.77 -8.14 8.89
N LYS A 161 -13.77 -8.82 9.44
CA LYS A 161 -13.62 -9.73 10.59
C LYS A 161 -13.48 -11.17 10.15
N TYR A 162 -12.49 -11.89 10.70
CA TYR A 162 -12.44 -13.35 10.64
C TYR A 162 -13.06 -13.93 11.92
N ASP A 163 -14.14 -14.68 11.77
CA ASP A 163 -14.78 -15.38 12.89
C ASP A 163 -14.02 -16.69 13.18
N LYS A 164 -13.26 -16.66 14.28
CA LYS A 164 -12.43 -17.82 14.69
C LYS A 164 -13.25 -18.91 15.42
N ILE A 165 -14.33 -18.52 16.05
CA ILE A 165 -15.06 -19.38 17.00
C ILE A 165 -16.29 -20.03 16.33
N GLY A 166 -16.95 -19.29 15.45
CA GLY A 166 -18.14 -19.78 14.74
C GLY A 166 -17.80 -20.57 13.47
N ASN A 167 -18.31 -20.10 12.36
CA ASN A 167 -18.19 -20.81 11.06
C ASN A 167 -16.82 -20.73 10.39
N LYS A 168 -15.80 -20.14 11.04
CA LYS A 168 -14.47 -19.86 10.47
C LYS A 168 -14.51 -19.06 9.16
N ASN A 169 -15.53 -18.24 9.01
CA ASN A 169 -15.79 -17.43 7.83
C ASN A 169 -15.36 -15.99 8.02
N ILE A 170 -15.24 -15.28 6.90
CA ILE A 170 -15.08 -13.84 6.87
C ILE A 170 -16.46 -13.19 6.89
N CYS A 171 -16.60 -12.13 7.70
CA CYS A 171 -17.77 -11.27 7.69
C CYS A 171 -17.34 -9.79 7.64
N ASP A 172 -18.23 -8.96 7.13
CA ASP A 172 -18.04 -7.52 6.99
C ASP A 172 -19.11 -6.74 7.78
N PRO A 173 -19.08 -6.81 9.11
CA PRO A 173 -20.15 -6.26 9.95
C PRO A 173 -20.23 -4.73 9.95
N CYS A 174 -19.19 -4.05 9.45
CA CYS A 174 -19.15 -2.58 9.35
C CYS A 174 -19.18 -2.09 7.89
N GLY A 175 -19.38 -2.97 6.93
CA GLY A 175 -19.53 -2.59 5.53
C GLY A 175 -18.26 -2.08 4.86
N VAL A 176 -17.07 -2.48 5.32
CA VAL A 176 -15.79 -2.01 4.76
C VAL A 176 -15.65 -2.40 3.29
N ARG A 177 -15.95 -3.66 2.94
CA ARG A 177 -15.92 -4.10 1.54
C ARG A 177 -17.05 -3.44 0.73
N ALA A 178 -18.23 -3.32 1.32
CA ALA A 178 -19.39 -2.70 0.67
C ALA A 178 -19.17 -1.19 0.40
N ALA A 179 -18.36 -0.52 1.22
CA ALA A 179 -18.03 0.89 1.05
C ALA A 179 -17.02 1.16 -0.09
N ILE A 180 -16.32 0.12 -0.56
CA ILE A 180 -15.43 0.25 -1.72
C ILE A 180 -16.29 0.29 -2.98
N PRO A 181 -16.27 1.39 -3.75
CA PRO A 181 -17.13 1.56 -4.91
C PRO A 181 -17.00 0.42 -5.94
N PRO A 182 -18.09 0.07 -6.66
CA PRO A 182 -18.08 -1.04 -7.62
C PRO A 182 -17.06 -0.88 -8.76
N HIS A 183 -16.75 0.36 -9.16
CA HIS A 183 -15.78 0.66 -10.21
C HIS A 183 -14.32 0.48 -9.78
N VAL A 184 -14.08 0.25 -8.49
CA VAL A 184 -12.72 -0.05 -8.00
C VAL A 184 -12.35 -1.47 -8.37
N GLU A 185 -11.33 -1.61 -9.18
CA GLU A 185 -10.80 -2.89 -9.69
C GLU A 185 -9.59 -3.36 -8.89
N VAL A 186 -8.85 -2.43 -8.26
CA VAL A 186 -7.60 -2.72 -7.54
C VAL A 186 -7.65 -2.17 -6.12
N ILE A 187 -7.32 -3.00 -5.15
CA ILE A 187 -7.08 -2.61 -3.76
C ILE A 187 -5.58 -2.69 -3.50
N LEU A 188 -4.95 -1.55 -3.25
CA LEU A 188 -3.54 -1.45 -2.88
C LEU A 188 -3.42 -1.53 -1.36
N ASN A 189 -2.72 -2.55 -0.86
CA ASN A 189 -2.54 -2.77 0.57
C ASN A 189 -1.05 -2.84 0.95
N PRO A 190 -0.35 -1.71 1.04
CA PRO A 190 0.99 -1.65 1.57
C PRO A 190 1.00 -1.98 3.07
N VAL A 191 1.95 -2.79 3.53
CA VAL A 191 2.00 -3.26 4.92
C VAL A 191 3.41 -3.15 5.52
N HIS A 192 3.49 -2.99 6.87
CA HIS A 192 4.76 -2.90 7.59
C HIS A 192 5.44 -4.26 7.78
N ASP A 193 4.64 -5.29 8.04
CA ASP A 193 5.14 -6.63 8.35
C ASP A 193 4.44 -7.67 7.48
N LYS A 194 5.11 -8.80 7.28
CA LYS A 194 4.55 -9.94 6.55
C LYS A 194 3.19 -10.33 7.10
N MET A 195 2.22 -10.32 6.24
CA MET A 195 0.82 -10.66 6.51
C MET A 195 0.47 -12.06 6.01
N SER A 196 1.24 -13.08 6.46
CA SER A 196 1.06 -14.47 6.03
C SER A 196 0.17 -15.31 6.94
N ARG A 197 -0.32 -14.75 8.07
CA ARG A 197 -1.26 -15.47 8.93
C ARG A 197 -2.53 -15.81 8.15
N PHE A 198 -3.06 -17.01 8.38
CA PHE A 198 -4.23 -17.53 7.66
C PHE A 198 -5.39 -16.54 7.65
N GLU A 199 -5.72 -15.95 8.78
CA GLU A 199 -6.79 -14.94 8.89
C GLU A 199 -6.58 -13.73 7.97
N MET A 200 -5.33 -13.28 7.80
CA MET A 200 -5.02 -12.14 6.94
C MET A 200 -5.09 -12.51 5.45
N ILE A 201 -4.76 -13.74 5.13
CA ILE A 201 -4.94 -14.29 3.78
C ILE A 201 -6.43 -14.34 3.45
N MET A 202 -7.24 -14.89 4.35
CA MET A 202 -8.68 -14.99 4.15
C MET A 202 -9.36 -13.62 3.97
N LYS A 203 -8.97 -12.62 4.75
CA LYS A 203 -9.49 -11.26 4.60
C LYS A 203 -9.18 -10.66 3.23
N ARG A 204 -7.95 -10.84 2.74
CA ARG A 204 -7.57 -10.35 1.41
C ARG A 204 -8.28 -11.10 0.28
N ARG A 205 -8.46 -12.41 0.41
CA ARG A 205 -9.28 -13.19 -0.52
C ARG A 205 -10.71 -12.67 -0.57
N PHE A 206 -11.33 -12.45 0.59
CA PHE A 206 -12.68 -11.88 0.68
C PHE A 206 -12.77 -10.48 0.04
N LEU A 207 -11.80 -9.59 0.27
CA LEU A 207 -11.76 -8.27 -0.35
C LEU A 207 -11.58 -8.35 -1.87
N SER A 208 -10.97 -9.43 -2.39
CA SER A 208 -10.74 -9.62 -3.82
C SER A 208 -11.90 -10.24 -4.58
N GLU A 209 -12.95 -10.69 -3.89
CA GLU A 209 -14.15 -11.21 -4.55
C GLU A 209 -14.85 -10.12 -5.38
N GLY A 210 -15.54 -10.51 -6.44
CA GLY A 210 -16.20 -9.59 -7.36
C GLY A 210 -15.25 -8.98 -8.40
N GLY A 211 -14.16 -9.69 -8.75
CA GLY A 211 -13.24 -9.33 -9.83
C GLY A 211 -12.06 -8.46 -9.41
N ARG A 212 -12.05 -7.94 -8.18
CA ARG A 212 -11.00 -7.03 -7.71
C ARG A 212 -9.67 -7.72 -7.48
N TYR A 213 -8.60 -7.02 -7.79
CA TYR A 213 -7.26 -7.37 -7.33
C TYR A 213 -7.02 -6.82 -5.92
N VAL A 214 -6.42 -7.61 -5.03
CA VAL A 214 -5.89 -7.14 -3.73
C VAL A 214 -4.39 -7.37 -3.72
N ILE A 215 -3.63 -6.30 -3.80
CA ILE A 215 -2.17 -6.32 -3.88
C ILE A 215 -1.62 -5.93 -2.52
N SER A 216 -0.95 -6.85 -1.83
CA SER A 216 -0.26 -6.55 -0.57
C SER A 216 1.24 -6.69 -0.73
N VAL A 217 1.99 -5.71 -0.21
CA VAL A 217 3.45 -5.65 -0.28
C VAL A 217 4.04 -5.29 1.07
N TRP A 218 5.16 -5.93 1.43
CA TRP A 218 5.90 -5.69 2.69
C TRP A 218 7.40 -5.79 2.46
N ASN A 219 8.19 -5.19 3.35
CA ASN A 219 9.63 -5.38 3.33
C ASN A 219 9.99 -6.77 3.85
N LYS A 220 10.97 -7.45 3.23
CA LYS A 220 11.48 -8.73 3.67
C LYS A 220 12.76 -8.60 4.49
N GLY A 221 13.25 -9.71 5.01
CA GLY A 221 14.50 -9.77 5.76
C GLY A 221 14.41 -9.28 7.20
N LYS A 222 13.21 -8.98 7.71
CA LYS A 222 13.01 -8.57 9.10
C LYS A 222 13.38 -9.72 10.04
N ARG A 223 14.25 -9.42 11.01
CA ARG A 223 14.67 -10.39 12.02
C ARG A 223 13.84 -10.28 13.29
N ASP A 224 13.62 -11.40 13.96
CA ASP A 224 13.06 -11.44 15.32
C ASP A 224 14.12 -11.06 16.37
N CYS A 225 13.74 -11.08 17.65
CA CYS A 225 14.64 -10.82 18.77
C CYS A 225 15.79 -11.83 18.88
N ASN A 226 15.66 -13.01 18.27
CA ASN A 226 16.69 -14.05 18.23
C ASN A 226 17.53 -14.00 16.94
N GLY A 227 17.35 -12.96 16.11
CA GLY A 227 18.05 -12.79 14.85
C GLY A 227 17.57 -13.67 13.71
N ARG A 228 16.47 -14.42 13.87
CA ARG A 228 15.90 -15.27 12.82
C ARG A 228 15.07 -14.45 11.87
N CYS A 229 15.23 -14.71 10.56
CA CYS A 229 14.41 -14.05 9.54
C CYS A 229 12.95 -14.50 9.66
N LYS A 230 12.04 -13.55 9.90
CA LYS A 230 10.60 -13.81 10.06
C LYS A 230 9.89 -14.18 8.75
N ASP A 231 10.47 -13.78 7.64
CA ASP A 231 9.79 -13.78 6.35
C ASP A 231 10.10 -15.02 5.50
N GLY A 232 11.09 -15.80 5.93
CA GLY A 232 11.59 -16.94 5.14
C GLY A 232 12.12 -16.49 3.77
N PHE A 233 12.07 -17.40 2.79
CA PHE A 233 12.53 -17.15 1.42
C PHE A 233 11.41 -16.73 0.45
N GLY A 234 10.20 -16.43 0.97
CA GLY A 234 9.05 -16.07 0.14
C GLY A 234 9.17 -14.67 -0.47
N LEU A 235 8.39 -14.44 -1.53
CA LEU A 235 8.24 -13.11 -2.14
C LEU A 235 7.62 -12.13 -1.13
N PRO A 236 8.00 -10.84 -1.18
CA PRO A 236 7.51 -9.82 -0.24
C PRO A 236 6.13 -9.24 -0.64
N TRP A 237 5.33 -10.00 -1.36
CA TRP A 237 3.98 -9.63 -1.76
C TRP A 237 3.04 -10.81 -1.88
N THR A 238 1.77 -10.50 -1.91
CA THR A 238 0.71 -11.41 -2.34
C THR A 238 -0.31 -10.64 -3.15
N VAL A 239 -0.81 -11.29 -4.20
CA VAL A 239 -1.91 -10.77 -5.00
C VAL A 239 -3.03 -11.79 -5.02
N PHE A 240 -4.25 -11.32 -4.83
CA PHE A 240 -5.47 -12.12 -4.93
C PHE A 240 -6.45 -11.48 -5.90
N GLN A 241 -7.14 -12.30 -6.69
CA GLN A 241 -8.28 -11.90 -7.50
C GLN A 241 -9.34 -13.00 -7.41
N ASN A 242 -10.60 -12.65 -7.18
CA ASN A 242 -11.69 -13.62 -6.99
C ASN A 242 -11.37 -14.71 -5.95
N GLY A 243 -10.68 -14.36 -4.87
CA GLY A 243 -10.26 -15.30 -3.83
C GLY A 243 -9.07 -16.19 -4.20
N ALA A 244 -8.62 -16.20 -5.44
CA ALA A 244 -7.47 -16.99 -5.92
C ALA A 244 -6.17 -16.16 -5.89
N ALA A 245 -5.04 -16.83 -5.67
CA ALA A 245 -3.74 -16.20 -5.77
C ALA A 245 -3.38 -15.95 -7.24
N VAL A 246 -2.84 -14.77 -7.52
CA VAL A 246 -2.39 -14.38 -8.85
C VAL A 246 -0.86 -14.30 -8.86
N PRO A 247 -0.18 -14.88 -9.85
CA PRO A 247 1.26 -14.76 -9.99
C PRO A 247 1.67 -13.34 -10.35
N VAL A 248 2.83 -12.94 -9.88
CA VAL A 248 3.46 -11.64 -10.17
C VAL A 248 4.78 -11.91 -10.85
N GLU A 249 5.04 -11.26 -11.95
CA GLU A 249 6.33 -11.31 -12.63
C GLU A 249 7.40 -10.64 -11.76
N ARG A 250 8.48 -11.34 -11.46
CA ARG A 250 9.62 -10.77 -10.73
C ARG A 250 10.55 -10.09 -11.71
N LEU A 251 10.84 -8.81 -11.48
CA LEU A 251 11.77 -8.05 -12.29
C LEU A 251 13.17 -8.06 -11.66
N PRO A 252 14.15 -8.76 -12.24
CA PRO A 252 15.54 -8.69 -11.79
C PRO A 252 16.11 -7.27 -11.93
N ASN A 253 16.83 -6.82 -10.92
CA ASN A 253 17.49 -5.51 -10.91
C ASN A 253 18.69 -5.53 -9.93
N ASP A 254 19.55 -4.53 -10.04
CA ASP A 254 20.72 -4.27 -9.20
C ASP A 254 20.52 -3.13 -8.19
N LEU A 255 19.29 -2.60 -8.09
CA LEU A 255 18.94 -1.46 -7.21
C LEU A 255 18.82 -1.82 -5.73
N GLY A 256 19.05 -3.09 -5.35
CA GLY A 256 18.95 -3.57 -3.98
C GLY A 256 17.52 -3.65 -3.44
N VAL A 257 16.54 -3.70 -4.33
CA VAL A 257 15.12 -3.82 -4.02
C VAL A 257 14.51 -5.04 -4.71
N GLU A 258 13.40 -5.53 -4.18
CA GLU A 258 12.59 -6.54 -4.86
C GLU A 258 11.49 -5.84 -5.65
N ILE A 259 11.41 -6.13 -6.94
CA ILE A 259 10.39 -5.57 -7.82
C ILE A 259 9.55 -6.70 -8.41
N GLY A 260 8.23 -6.54 -8.33
CA GLY A 260 7.24 -7.35 -9.03
C GLY A 260 6.42 -6.51 -9.97
N ILE A 261 6.01 -7.08 -11.11
CA ILE A 261 5.11 -6.43 -12.06
C ILE A 261 3.83 -7.26 -12.16
N LEU A 262 2.71 -6.61 -12.00
CA LEU A 262 1.38 -7.19 -12.16
C LEU A 262 0.62 -6.48 -13.28
N ASN A 263 0.06 -7.24 -14.20
CA ASN A 263 -0.97 -6.74 -15.12
C ASN A 263 -2.34 -6.98 -14.46
N ALA A 264 -3.04 -5.92 -14.14
CA ALA A 264 -4.38 -5.92 -13.54
C ALA A 264 -5.43 -5.62 -14.62
N ASN A 265 -5.57 -6.57 -15.57
CA ASN A 265 -6.54 -6.46 -16.69
C ASN A 265 -7.81 -7.22 -16.37
#